data_dfb331b3a061d94c0ee61c5a315c9495
#
_entry.id   dfb331b3a061d94c0ee61c5a315c9495
#
_cell.length_a   1.000
_cell.length_b   1.000
_cell.length_c   1.000
_cell.angle_alpha   90.00
_cell.angle_beta   90.00
_cell.angle_gamma   90.00
#
_symmetry.space_group_name_H-M   'P 1'
#
loop_
_entity.id
_entity.type
_entity.pdbx_description
1 polymer ?
#
loop_
_entity_poly.entity_id
_entity_poly.type
_entity_poly.pdbx_seq_one_letter_code
_entity_poly.pdbx_strand_id
1 'polypeptide(L)'
;VKKPPALRNNNGVVQVRLRIEGKEAFVNRIGRWDDPVAIAKAQAISAQIWSDVQQGTFDTTLRTYQSNPEKPDVGLLSGLMHFAHTKRQGRTIHAYRLVRDYGKTLRNKGDVEAFVCWMQERGLSNRTIEGILCECRRVCPGSKVVFTHRLKFQKRSVQSDVLGKDEIQAVLMDLKANDTWYYPLFALWLSTGLRNGEVRGLTWDCIKWSEGELLIHKALRVDGLNNHKFLWASTKTGKERIVPLNPMVLKVLEEHKNQMQASGLYDPNGLVFLTPVSHSNVYDSLLGAVFKRSLKRCGLQPRRLYAQRHTFLSHALAMGNSPADLAQVAGHSTEMLLKTYAKPTGRVLMPSWG
;
A
#
# COMPACT_ATOMS: atom_id res chain seq x y z
N VAL A 1 -13.34 -47.60 -4.87
CA VAL A 1 -12.47 -47.92 -3.69
C VAL A 1 -12.69 -49.39 -3.35
N LYS A 2 -11.62 -50.25 -3.47
CA LYS A 2 -11.74 -51.70 -3.22
C LYS A 2 -11.38 -52.14 -1.81
N LYS A 3 -10.80 -51.25 -1.01
CA LYS A 3 -10.36 -51.48 0.39
C LYS A 3 -10.64 -50.25 1.23
N PRO A 4 -10.85 -50.39 2.56
CA PRO A 4 -11.03 -49.27 3.48
C PRO A 4 -9.82 -48.29 3.35
N PRO A 5 -10.09 -46.98 3.43
CA PRO A 5 -9.02 -45.97 3.50
C PRO A 5 -8.14 -46.17 4.73
N ALA A 6 -6.85 -45.91 4.62
CA ALA A 6 -5.88 -46.06 5.68
C ALA A 6 -5.27 -44.71 6.09
N LEU A 7 -4.91 -44.56 7.36
CA LEU A 7 -4.17 -43.40 7.84
C LEU A 7 -2.72 -43.51 7.40
N ARG A 8 -2.13 -42.38 7.02
CA ARG A 8 -0.73 -42.23 6.64
C ARG A 8 -0.09 -41.05 7.37
N ASN A 9 1.13 -41.24 7.82
CA ASN A 9 1.98 -40.15 8.26
C ASN A 9 2.77 -39.62 7.05
N ASN A 10 2.62 -38.37 6.74
CA ASN A 10 3.36 -37.67 5.71
C ASN A 10 4.13 -36.50 6.35
N ASN A 11 5.40 -36.77 6.72
CA ASN A 11 6.27 -35.77 7.36
C ASN A 11 5.62 -35.07 8.58
N GLY A 12 5.04 -35.84 9.48
CA GLY A 12 4.38 -35.33 10.70
C GLY A 12 2.97 -34.84 10.48
N VAL A 13 2.39 -34.98 9.29
CA VAL A 13 0.99 -34.62 8.98
C VAL A 13 0.16 -35.87 8.74
N VAL A 14 -1.03 -35.93 9.34
CA VAL A 14 -2.02 -37.01 9.16
C VAL A 14 -2.69 -36.86 7.81
N GLN A 15 -2.74 -37.97 7.03
CA GLN A 15 -3.47 -38.08 5.78
C GLN A 15 -4.33 -39.36 5.80
N VAL A 16 -5.50 -39.30 5.15
CA VAL A 16 -6.25 -40.51 4.81
C VAL A 16 -5.96 -40.90 3.38
N ARG A 17 -5.35 -42.08 3.19
CA ARG A 17 -4.95 -42.65 1.89
C ARG A 17 -5.99 -43.66 1.41
N LEU A 18 -6.36 -43.54 0.14
CA LEU A 18 -7.24 -44.49 -0.53
C LEU A 18 -6.85 -44.65 -2.01
N ARG A 19 -7.42 -45.65 -2.68
CA ARG A 19 -7.25 -45.84 -4.14
C ARG A 19 -8.59 -45.72 -4.84
N ILE A 20 -8.67 -44.76 -5.79
CA ILE A 20 -9.82 -44.52 -6.65
C ILE A 20 -9.40 -44.94 -8.07
N GLU A 21 -10.10 -45.92 -8.69
CA GLU A 21 -9.80 -46.37 -10.05
C GLU A 21 -8.33 -46.72 -10.29
N GLY A 22 -7.70 -47.35 -9.30
CA GLY A 22 -6.29 -47.75 -9.35
C GLY A 22 -5.27 -46.68 -9.04
N LYS A 23 -5.65 -45.41 -8.94
CA LYS A 23 -4.77 -44.28 -8.57
C LYS A 23 -4.86 -43.96 -7.09
N GLU A 24 -3.73 -43.55 -6.53
CA GLU A 24 -3.69 -43.09 -5.13
C GLU A 24 -4.35 -41.71 -5.00
N ALA A 25 -5.14 -41.55 -3.98
CA ALA A 25 -5.79 -40.29 -3.61
C ALA A 25 -5.65 -40.08 -2.09
N PHE A 26 -5.67 -38.81 -1.66
CA PHE A 26 -5.41 -38.44 -0.27
C PHE A 26 -6.39 -37.37 0.21
N VAL A 27 -6.92 -37.56 1.42
CA VAL A 27 -7.52 -36.47 2.18
C VAL A 27 -6.43 -35.85 3.06
N ASN A 28 -6.15 -34.57 2.81
CA ASN A 28 -5.03 -33.84 3.40
C ASN A 28 -5.50 -32.83 4.46
N ARG A 29 -4.55 -32.20 5.18
CA ARG A 29 -4.78 -31.09 6.12
C ARG A 29 -5.69 -31.44 7.31
N ILE A 30 -5.61 -32.67 7.79
CA ILE A 30 -6.41 -33.13 8.94
C ILE A 30 -5.82 -32.61 10.25
N GLY A 31 -4.48 -32.61 10.38
CA GLY A 31 -3.74 -32.16 11.55
C GLY A 31 -2.36 -32.81 11.63
N ARG A 32 -1.71 -32.67 12.79
CA ARG A 32 -0.40 -33.30 13.04
C ARG A 32 -0.55 -34.74 13.48
N TRP A 33 0.46 -35.56 13.15
CA TRP A 33 0.45 -37.00 13.50
C TRP A 33 0.61 -37.26 15.00
N ASP A 34 1.20 -36.33 15.73
CA ASP A 34 1.37 -36.38 17.19
C ASP A 34 0.16 -35.82 17.95
N ASP A 35 -0.87 -35.36 17.27
CA ASP A 35 -2.12 -34.86 17.86
C ASP A 35 -3.21 -35.94 17.89
N PRO A 36 -3.61 -36.44 19.08
CA PRO A 36 -4.69 -37.45 19.21
C PRO A 36 -6.03 -37.02 18.61
N VAL A 37 -6.33 -35.72 18.63
CA VAL A 37 -7.57 -35.19 18.06
C VAL A 37 -7.55 -35.28 16.53
N ALA A 38 -6.39 -34.99 15.92
CA ALA A 38 -6.22 -35.13 14.49
C ALA A 38 -6.29 -36.58 14.03
N ILE A 39 -5.73 -37.52 14.80
CA ILE A 39 -5.85 -38.96 14.53
C ILE A 39 -7.31 -39.43 14.61
N ALA A 40 -8.03 -39.07 15.68
CA ALA A 40 -9.45 -39.43 15.83
C ALA A 40 -10.30 -38.88 14.68
N LYS A 41 -10.03 -37.65 14.25
CA LYS A 41 -10.70 -37.02 13.11
C LYS A 41 -10.41 -37.75 11.79
N ALA A 42 -9.15 -38.16 11.56
CA ALA A 42 -8.79 -38.92 10.38
C ALA A 42 -9.44 -40.30 10.34
N GLN A 43 -9.58 -40.95 11.51
CA GLN A 43 -10.31 -42.23 11.65
C GLN A 43 -11.78 -42.04 11.29
N ALA A 44 -12.42 -40.99 11.79
CA ALA A 44 -13.84 -40.69 11.47
C ALA A 44 -14.02 -40.44 9.96
N ILE A 45 -13.13 -39.68 9.34
CA ILE A 45 -13.15 -39.46 7.88
C ILE A 45 -12.95 -40.76 7.10
N SER A 46 -12.03 -41.61 7.53
CA SER A 46 -11.79 -42.91 6.90
C SER A 46 -13.03 -43.82 6.99
N ALA A 47 -13.71 -43.86 8.16
CA ALA A 47 -14.93 -44.59 8.37
C ALA A 47 -16.09 -44.05 7.52
N GLN A 48 -16.25 -42.75 7.43
CA GLN A 48 -17.25 -42.08 6.58
C GLN A 48 -17.06 -42.41 5.11
N ILE A 49 -15.84 -42.29 4.59
CA ILE A 49 -15.52 -42.64 3.19
C ILE A 49 -15.90 -44.10 2.92
N TRP A 50 -15.58 -45.00 3.86
CA TRP A 50 -15.88 -46.42 3.67
C TRP A 50 -17.39 -46.70 3.69
N SER A 51 -18.12 -46.06 4.60
CA SER A 51 -19.60 -46.14 4.64
C SER A 51 -20.21 -45.66 3.33
N ASP A 52 -19.78 -44.50 2.81
CA ASP A 52 -20.30 -43.92 1.56
C ASP A 52 -20.00 -44.78 0.35
N VAL A 53 -18.84 -45.45 0.34
CA VAL A 53 -18.49 -46.44 -0.70
C VAL A 53 -19.44 -47.64 -0.69
N GLN A 54 -19.80 -48.15 0.54
CA GLN A 54 -20.73 -49.27 0.70
C GLN A 54 -22.17 -48.90 0.30
N GLN A 55 -22.56 -47.65 0.49
CA GLN A 55 -23.88 -47.10 0.17
C GLN A 55 -23.98 -46.57 -1.28
N GLY A 56 -22.89 -46.53 -2.01
CA GLY A 56 -22.87 -45.99 -3.39
C GLY A 56 -22.95 -44.45 -3.47
N THR A 57 -22.78 -43.78 -2.37
CA THR A 57 -22.80 -42.27 -2.25
C THR A 57 -21.44 -41.64 -2.21
N PHE A 58 -20.38 -42.40 -2.49
CA PHE A 58 -19.01 -41.97 -2.40
C PHE A 58 -18.65 -40.81 -3.37
N ASP A 59 -18.17 -39.69 -2.82
CA ASP A 59 -17.66 -38.57 -3.59
C ASP A 59 -16.22 -38.84 -4.09
N THR A 60 -16.07 -39.18 -5.38
CA THR A 60 -14.77 -39.46 -6.01
C THR A 60 -13.85 -38.24 -6.05
N THR A 61 -14.39 -37.01 -5.91
CA THR A 61 -13.60 -35.76 -5.85
C THR A 61 -12.96 -35.52 -4.49
N LEU A 62 -13.36 -36.28 -3.48
CA LEU A 62 -12.96 -36.18 -2.07
C LEU A 62 -13.28 -34.82 -1.40
N ARG A 63 -14.04 -33.96 -2.03
CA ARG A 63 -14.36 -32.63 -1.49
C ARG A 63 -15.14 -32.72 -0.18
N THR A 64 -16.08 -33.64 -0.10
CA THR A 64 -16.92 -33.91 1.06
C THR A 64 -16.11 -34.34 2.29
N TYR A 65 -14.96 -35.03 2.08
CA TYR A 65 -14.13 -35.58 3.14
C TYR A 65 -12.90 -34.71 3.49
N GLN A 66 -12.62 -33.70 2.69
CA GLN A 66 -11.53 -32.79 3.05
C GLN A 66 -11.88 -32.06 4.33
N SER A 67 -11.07 -32.28 5.37
CA SER A 67 -11.21 -31.60 6.65
C SER A 67 -10.67 -30.16 6.58
N ASN A 68 -11.04 -29.45 5.52
CA ASN A 68 -11.19 -28.04 5.66
C ASN A 68 -12.55 -27.86 6.34
N PRO A 69 -12.68 -27.29 7.55
CA PRO A 69 -13.88 -26.54 7.77
C PRO A 69 -13.88 -25.61 6.56
N GLU A 70 -14.87 -25.69 5.68
CA GLU A 70 -15.17 -24.60 4.78
C GLU A 70 -14.98 -23.37 5.65
N LYS A 71 -13.91 -22.61 5.40
CA LYS A 71 -13.89 -21.26 5.94
C LYS A 71 -15.23 -20.77 5.50
N PRO A 72 -16.14 -20.44 6.44
CA PRO A 72 -17.50 -20.11 6.06
C PRO A 72 -17.35 -19.25 4.83
N ASP A 73 -18.04 -19.58 3.74
CA ASP A 73 -18.01 -18.77 2.53
C ASP A 73 -18.44 -17.38 2.98
N VAL A 74 -17.44 -16.68 3.52
CA VAL A 74 -17.57 -15.30 3.97
C VAL A 74 -17.70 -14.62 2.64
N GLY A 75 -18.94 -14.45 2.20
CA GLY A 75 -19.24 -13.93 0.89
C GLY A 75 -18.35 -12.74 0.64
N LEU A 76 -17.89 -12.52 -0.57
CA LEU A 76 -16.94 -11.48 -0.94
C LEU A 76 -17.19 -10.15 -0.18
N LEU A 77 -18.46 -9.82 0.02
CA LEU A 77 -18.88 -8.61 0.74
C LEU A 77 -18.50 -8.64 2.23
N SER A 78 -18.73 -9.76 2.91
CA SER A 78 -18.38 -9.93 4.33
C SER A 78 -16.87 -9.97 4.52
N GLY A 79 -16.14 -10.59 3.59
CA GLY A 79 -14.67 -10.59 3.57
C GLY A 79 -14.10 -9.18 3.39
N LEU A 80 -14.62 -8.41 2.44
CA LEU A 80 -14.22 -7.02 2.23
C LEU A 80 -14.56 -6.15 3.45
N MET A 81 -15.72 -6.35 4.07
CA MET A 81 -16.14 -5.62 5.28
C MET A 81 -15.20 -5.92 6.45
N HIS A 82 -14.91 -7.20 6.70
CA HIS A 82 -13.98 -7.61 7.76
C HIS A 82 -12.60 -6.99 7.57
N PHE A 83 -12.03 -7.07 6.35
CA PHE A 83 -10.73 -6.46 6.03
C PHE A 83 -10.77 -4.93 6.09
N ALA A 84 -11.88 -4.30 5.70
CA ALA A 84 -12.06 -2.86 5.83
C ALA A 84 -11.97 -2.41 7.29
N HIS A 85 -12.64 -3.12 8.21
CA HIS A 85 -12.61 -2.81 9.64
C HIS A 85 -11.26 -3.11 10.28
N THR A 86 -10.63 -4.25 9.97
CA THR A 86 -9.36 -4.66 10.59
C THR A 86 -8.17 -3.87 10.09
N LYS A 87 -8.08 -3.61 8.79
CA LYS A 87 -6.93 -2.89 8.16
C LYS A 87 -7.17 -1.41 7.99
N ARG A 88 -8.42 -0.93 8.07
CA ARG A 88 -8.83 0.48 7.93
C ARG A 88 -8.22 1.16 6.70
N GLN A 89 -8.10 0.41 5.59
CA GLN A 89 -7.52 0.89 4.33
C GLN A 89 -8.61 1.39 3.39
N GLY A 90 -8.47 2.63 2.90
CA GLY A 90 -9.45 3.27 2.03
C GLY A 90 -9.76 2.49 0.74
N ARG A 91 -8.77 1.77 0.17
CA ARG A 91 -8.99 0.96 -1.04
C ARG A 91 -9.92 -0.22 -0.77
N THR A 92 -9.74 -0.93 0.35
CA THR A 92 -10.61 -2.05 0.72
C THR A 92 -12.04 -1.57 1.01
N ILE A 93 -12.18 -0.41 1.66
CA ILE A 93 -13.48 0.20 1.92
C ILE A 93 -14.15 0.63 0.60
N HIS A 94 -13.39 1.17 -0.33
CA HIS A 94 -13.89 1.52 -1.66
C HIS A 94 -14.35 0.26 -2.42
N ALA A 95 -13.56 -0.83 -2.38
CA ALA A 95 -13.96 -2.12 -2.95
C ALA A 95 -15.25 -2.64 -2.32
N TYR A 96 -15.35 -2.61 -0.99
CA TYR A 96 -16.57 -3.00 -0.28
C TYR A 96 -17.79 -2.20 -0.75
N ARG A 97 -17.68 -0.85 -0.82
CA ARG A 97 -18.78 0.02 -1.26
C ARG A 97 -19.22 -0.31 -2.69
N LEU A 98 -18.27 -0.46 -3.61
CA LEU A 98 -18.58 -0.77 -5.01
C LEU A 98 -19.24 -2.14 -5.19
N VAL A 99 -18.77 -3.18 -4.50
CA VAL A 99 -19.38 -4.51 -4.54
C VAL A 99 -20.79 -4.48 -3.94
N ARG A 100 -20.97 -3.77 -2.82
CA ARG A 100 -22.28 -3.57 -2.20
C ARG A 100 -23.25 -2.84 -3.14
N ASP A 101 -22.81 -1.73 -3.74
CA ASP A 101 -23.64 -0.86 -4.59
C ASP A 101 -23.96 -1.54 -5.94
N TYR A 102 -23.12 -2.45 -6.40
CA TYR A 102 -23.42 -3.30 -7.57
C TYR A 102 -24.56 -4.28 -7.28
N GLY A 103 -24.68 -4.78 -6.08
CA GLY A 103 -25.82 -5.57 -5.59
C GLY A 103 -26.00 -6.96 -6.22
N LYS A 104 -25.11 -7.36 -7.17
CA LYS A 104 -25.15 -8.68 -7.82
C LYS A 104 -24.03 -9.58 -7.32
N THR A 105 -24.26 -10.87 -7.35
CA THR A 105 -23.27 -11.89 -6.95
C THR A 105 -22.18 -12.03 -8.01
N LEU A 106 -20.93 -12.18 -7.60
CA LEU A 106 -19.76 -12.36 -8.47
C LEU A 106 -19.26 -13.80 -8.32
N ARG A 107 -19.79 -14.74 -9.11
CA ARG A 107 -19.51 -16.17 -9.02
C ARG A 107 -18.63 -16.72 -10.12
N ASN A 108 -18.64 -16.08 -11.29
CA ASN A 108 -17.93 -16.54 -12.47
C ASN A 108 -17.28 -15.39 -13.22
N LYS A 109 -16.56 -15.69 -14.28
CA LYS A 109 -15.83 -14.70 -15.07
C LYS A 109 -16.77 -13.67 -15.71
N GLY A 110 -17.92 -14.11 -16.21
CA GLY A 110 -18.93 -13.23 -16.84
C GLY A 110 -19.49 -12.20 -15.84
N ASP A 111 -19.76 -12.61 -14.59
CA ASP A 111 -20.21 -11.68 -13.53
C ASP A 111 -19.13 -10.62 -13.24
N VAL A 112 -17.85 -11.01 -13.26
CA VAL A 112 -16.74 -10.07 -13.03
C VAL A 112 -16.60 -9.12 -14.22
N GLU A 113 -16.76 -9.58 -15.45
CA GLU A 113 -16.76 -8.75 -16.65
C GLU A 113 -17.91 -7.74 -16.62
N ALA A 114 -19.11 -8.15 -16.25
CA ALA A 114 -20.25 -7.27 -16.06
C ALA A 114 -20.02 -6.23 -14.96
N PHE A 115 -19.40 -6.63 -13.85
CA PHE A 115 -19.00 -5.71 -12.78
C PHE A 115 -17.94 -4.69 -13.24
N VAL A 116 -16.98 -5.12 -14.06
CA VAL A 116 -15.99 -4.23 -14.68
C VAL A 116 -16.66 -3.21 -15.59
N CYS A 117 -17.54 -3.63 -16.48
CA CYS A 117 -18.32 -2.74 -17.36
C CYS A 117 -19.10 -1.71 -16.54
N TRP A 118 -19.83 -2.16 -15.51
CA TRP A 118 -20.58 -1.28 -14.61
C TRP A 118 -19.71 -0.22 -13.91
N MET A 119 -18.47 -0.58 -13.51
CA MET A 119 -17.52 0.38 -12.94
C MET A 119 -17.00 1.36 -14.00
N GLN A 120 -16.79 0.90 -15.25
CA GLN A 120 -16.36 1.75 -16.38
C GLN A 120 -17.43 2.76 -16.76
N GLU A 121 -18.70 2.36 -16.82
CA GLU A 121 -19.86 3.23 -17.06
C GLU A 121 -19.97 4.34 -16.00
N ARG A 122 -19.51 4.09 -14.77
CA ARG A 122 -19.41 5.09 -13.71
C ARG A 122 -18.15 5.97 -13.79
N GLY A 123 -17.38 5.87 -14.88
CA GLY A 123 -16.20 6.69 -15.12
C GLY A 123 -14.96 6.29 -14.32
N LEU A 124 -14.92 5.10 -13.68
CA LEU A 124 -13.73 4.66 -12.97
C LEU A 124 -12.62 4.29 -13.97
N SER A 125 -11.40 4.74 -13.68
CA SER A 125 -10.25 4.38 -14.50
C SER A 125 -9.90 2.89 -14.37
N ASN A 126 -9.36 2.29 -15.44
CA ASN A 126 -8.90 0.89 -15.44
C ASN A 126 -7.91 0.59 -14.30
N ARG A 127 -7.07 1.56 -13.93
CA ARG A 127 -6.15 1.44 -12.78
C ARG A 127 -6.91 1.32 -11.45
N THR A 128 -7.98 2.08 -11.26
CA THR A 128 -8.83 2.01 -10.06
C THR A 128 -9.53 0.67 -10.01
N ILE A 129 -10.14 0.26 -11.13
CA ILE A 129 -10.86 -1.00 -11.25
C ILE A 129 -9.93 -2.19 -10.96
N GLU A 130 -8.72 -2.23 -11.54
CA GLU A 130 -7.72 -3.27 -11.24
C GLU A 130 -7.34 -3.29 -9.75
N GLY A 131 -7.27 -2.12 -9.11
CA GLY A 131 -7.07 -2.00 -7.67
C GLY A 131 -8.22 -2.63 -6.87
N ILE A 132 -9.47 -2.42 -7.27
CA ILE A 132 -10.66 -3.02 -6.65
C ILE A 132 -10.67 -4.54 -6.83
N LEU A 133 -10.42 -5.03 -8.04
CA LEU A 133 -10.32 -6.47 -8.30
C LEU A 133 -9.19 -7.14 -7.50
N CYS A 134 -8.08 -6.43 -7.28
CA CYS A 134 -6.98 -6.89 -6.44
C CYS A 134 -7.42 -7.07 -4.97
N GLU A 135 -8.22 -6.15 -4.43
CA GLU A 135 -8.79 -6.29 -3.08
C GLU A 135 -9.76 -7.47 -3.01
N CYS A 136 -10.62 -7.65 -4.01
CA CYS A 136 -11.53 -8.80 -4.08
C CYS A 136 -10.74 -10.13 -4.07
N ARG A 137 -9.68 -10.24 -4.89
CA ARG A 137 -8.78 -11.42 -4.91
C ARG A 137 -8.12 -11.69 -3.55
N ARG A 138 -7.76 -10.65 -2.83
CA ARG A 138 -7.07 -10.76 -1.54
C ARG A 138 -7.97 -11.32 -0.44
N VAL A 139 -9.23 -10.91 -0.40
CA VAL A 139 -10.15 -11.28 0.69
C VAL A 139 -10.85 -12.62 0.47
N CYS A 140 -10.95 -13.07 -0.78
CA CYS A 140 -11.52 -14.36 -1.15
C CYS A 140 -10.47 -15.22 -1.89
N PRO A 141 -9.66 -16.02 -1.19
CA PRO A 141 -8.65 -16.86 -1.83
C PRO A 141 -9.23 -17.81 -2.91
N GLY A 142 -10.45 -18.32 -2.73
CA GLY A 142 -11.19 -19.11 -3.73
C GLY A 142 -11.60 -18.32 -4.98
N SER A 143 -11.66 -17.00 -4.89
CA SER A 143 -12.02 -16.10 -5.98
C SER A 143 -10.89 -15.83 -6.97
N LYS A 144 -9.68 -16.37 -6.77
CA LYS A 144 -8.54 -16.15 -7.68
C LYS A 144 -8.88 -16.52 -9.12
N VAL A 145 -9.67 -17.55 -9.32
CA VAL A 145 -10.15 -17.99 -10.63
C VAL A 145 -11.20 -17.01 -11.18
N VAL A 146 -12.09 -16.53 -10.35
CA VAL A 146 -13.17 -15.60 -10.72
C VAL A 146 -12.62 -14.24 -11.10
N PHE A 147 -11.66 -13.71 -10.31
CA PHE A 147 -11.06 -12.40 -10.53
C PHE A 147 -9.76 -12.44 -11.34
N THR A 148 -9.63 -13.36 -12.29
CA THR A 148 -8.47 -13.46 -13.19
C THR A 148 -8.37 -12.32 -14.19
N HIS A 149 -9.47 -11.61 -14.44
CA HIS A 149 -9.51 -10.46 -15.35
C HIS A 149 -8.43 -9.43 -15.02
N ARG A 150 -7.68 -9.00 -16.04
CA ARG A 150 -6.60 -8.01 -15.93
C ARG A 150 -6.85 -6.87 -16.90
N LEU A 151 -6.86 -5.66 -16.37
CA LEU A 151 -7.07 -4.46 -17.18
C LEU A 151 -5.72 -3.81 -17.53
N LYS A 152 -5.53 -3.55 -18.82
CA LYS A 152 -4.39 -2.74 -19.28
C LYS A 152 -4.68 -1.27 -18.98
N PHE A 153 -3.68 -0.55 -18.46
CA PHE A 153 -3.73 0.90 -18.26
C PHE A 153 -2.35 1.50 -18.49
N GLN A 154 -2.33 2.71 -19.06
CA GLN A 154 -1.10 3.45 -19.22
C GLN A 154 -0.63 3.99 -17.88
N LYS A 155 0.64 3.76 -17.56
CA LYS A 155 1.30 4.41 -16.43
C LYS A 155 1.75 5.81 -16.88
N ARG A 156 1.26 6.84 -16.19
CA ARG A 156 1.79 8.20 -16.41
C ARG A 156 3.28 8.23 -16.07
N SER A 157 4.08 8.86 -16.93
CA SER A 157 5.50 9.03 -16.67
C SER A 157 5.71 9.87 -15.39
N VAL A 158 6.66 9.46 -14.57
CA VAL A 158 7.10 10.23 -13.40
C VAL A 158 7.73 11.56 -13.87
N GLN A 159 8.38 11.57 -15.00
CA GLN A 159 9.05 12.73 -15.56
C GLN A 159 8.11 13.90 -15.86
N SER A 160 6.85 13.62 -16.19
CA SER A 160 5.85 14.68 -16.39
C SER A 160 5.48 15.43 -15.10
N ASP A 161 5.87 14.92 -13.94
CA ASP A 161 5.63 15.56 -12.64
C ASP A 161 6.87 16.26 -12.08
N VAL A 162 8.07 16.02 -12.62
CA VAL A 162 9.33 16.62 -12.13
C VAL A 162 9.37 18.11 -12.49
N LEU A 163 9.62 18.95 -11.49
CA LEU A 163 9.84 20.39 -11.65
C LEU A 163 11.30 20.66 -12.03
N GLY A 164 11.52 21.58 -12.98
CA GLY A 164 12.83 22.14 -13.27
C GLY A 164 13.34 23.04 -12.14
N LYS A 165 14.64 23.39 -12.15
CA LYS A 165 15.22 24.26 -11.12
C LYS A 165 14.52 25.61 -11.00
N ASP A 166 14.25 26.25 -12.13
CA ASP A 166 13.58 27.56 -12.16
C ASP A 166 12.11 27.45 -11.73
N GLU A 167 11.43 26.34 -12.08
CA GLU A 167 10.07 26.07 -11.61
C GLU A 167 10.03 25.87 -10.09
N ILE A 168 11.04 25.19 -9.49
CA ILE A 168 11.16 25.03 -8.03
C ILE A 168 11.30 26.40 -7.36
N GLN A 169 12.19 27.25 -7.87
CA GLN A 169 12.41 28.61 -7.33
C GLN A 169 11.13 29.44 -7.42
N ALA A 170 10.49 29.47 -8.59
CA ALA A 170 9.24 30.20 -8.79
C ALA A 170 8.15 29.74 -7.81
N VAL A 171 7.94 28.43 -7.63
CA VAL A 171 6.96 27.86 -6.71
C VAL A 171 7.29 28.22 -5.26
N LEU A 172 8.55 28.12 -4.84
CA LEU A 172 8.94 28.47 -3.46
C LEU A 172 8.79 29.97 -3.18
N MET A 173 9.14 30.84 -4.15
CA MET A 173 8.93 32.28 -4.03
C MET A 173 7.43 32.63 -3.95
N ASP A 174 6.62 32.04 -4.80
CA ASP A 174 5.17 32.23 -4.78
C ASP A 174 4.54 31.76 -3.47
N LEU A 175 4.90 30.57 -2.98
CA LEU A 175 4.39 30.06 -1.70
C LEU A 175 4.82 30.94 -0.52
N LYS A 176 6.05 31.47 -0.54
CA LYS A 176 6.55 32.38 0.49
C LYS A 176 5.77 33.69 0.49
N ALA A 177 5.37 34.19 -0.67
CA ALA A 177 4.64 35.44 -0.79
C ALA A 177 3.11 35.30 -0.55
N ASN A 178 2.50 34.23 -1.02
CA ASN A 178 1.05 34.12 -1.13
C ASN A 178 0.42 33.01 -0.24
N ASP A 179 1.19 32.02 0.17
CA ASP A 179 0.75 30.90 1.00
C ASP A 179 1.79 30.65 2.13
N THR A 180 2.22 31.71 2.82
CA THR A 180 3.31 31.77 3.80
C THR A 180 3.23 30.68 4.86
N TRP A 181 2.01 30.34 5.32
CA TRP A 181 1.78 29.30 6.31
C TRP A 181 2.23 27.90 5.82
N TYR A 182 2.09 27.61 4.53
CA TYR A 182 2.45 26.33 3.94
C TYR A 182 3.85 26.30 3.34
N TYR A 183 4.48 27.47 3.17
CA TYR A 183 5.83 27.58 2.60
C TYR A 183 6.86 26.67 3.29
N PRO A 184 6.96 26.62 4.65
CA PRO A 184 7.93 25.77 5.33
C PRO A 184 7.73 24.27 5.01
N LEU A 185 6.48 23.82 4.90
CA LEU A 185 6.14 22.44 4.55
C LEU A 185 6.65 22.09 3.14
N PHE A 186 6.37 22.95 2.15
CA PHE A 186 6.79 22.70 0.76
C PHE A 186 8.31 22.84 0.58
N ALA A 187 8.95 23.77 1.26
CA ALA A 187 10.41 23.94 1.26
C ALA A 187 11.10 22.66 1.81
N LEU A 188 10.64 22.15 2.94
CA LEU A 188 11.12 20.89 3.49
C LEU A 188 10.86 19.73 2.51
N TRP A 189 9.66 19.63 1.97
CA TRP A 189 9.27 18.50 1.14
C TRP A 189 10.06 18.41 -0.17
N LEU A 190 10.23 19.53 -0.85
CA LEU A 190 11.05 19.64 -2.07
C LEU A 190 12.54 19.34 -1.81
N SER A 191 13.03 19.61 -0.59
CA SER A 191 14.43 19.41 -0.23
C SER A 191 14.74 18.04 0.37
N THR A 192 13.72 17.25 0.75
CA THR A 192 13.91 15.95 1.41
C THR A 192 13.25 14.79 0.69
N GLY A 193 12.27 15.08 -0.15
CA GLY A 193 11.50 14.06 -0.87
C GLY A 193 10.75 13.08 0.02
N LEU A 194 10.39 13.44 1.24
CA LEU A 194 9.61 12.63 2.16
C LEU A 194 8.28 12.15 1.53
N ARG A 195 7.72 11.06 2.04
CA ARG A 195 6.36 10.66 1.64
C ARG A 195 5.32 11.59 2.26
N ASN A 196 4.16 11.75 1.61
CA ASN A 196 3.07 12.62 2.11
C ASN A 196 2.76 12.41 3.59
N GLY A 197 2.60 11.15 4.00
CA GLY A 197 2.29 10.84 5.39
C GLY A 197 3.42 11.13 6.37
N GLU A 198 4.67 11.08 5.92
CA GLU A 198 5.86 11.39 6.71
C GLU A 198 5.97 12.90 6.94
N VAL A 199 5.78 13.71 5.89
CA VAL A 199 5.76 15.19 6.02
C VAL A 199 4.64 15.63 6.94
N ARG A 200 3.42 15.14 6.74
CA ARG A 200 2.26 15.51 7.56
C ARG A 200 2.34 15.02 9.00
N GLY A 201 3.05 13.91 9.22
CA GLY A 201 3.27 13.32 10.53
C GLY A 201 4.61 13.72 11.17
N LEU A 202 5.32 14.70 10.63
CA LEU A 202 6.56 15.17 11.22
C LEU A 202 6.25 15.90 12.52
N THR A 203 6.95 15.54 13.58
CA THR A 203 6.86 16.17 14.90
C THR A 203 8.18 16.86 15.23
N TRP A 204 8.17 17.85 16.13
CA TRP A 204 9.34 18.66 16.43
C TRP A 204 10.49 17.84 17.05
N ASP A 205 10.18 16.81 17.82
CA ASP A 205 11.17 15.87 18.41
C ASP A 205 11.95 15.06 17.36
N CYS A 206 11.40 14.94 16.13
CA CYS A 206 12.07 14.29 15.01
C CYS A 206 13.20 15.14 14.39
N ILE A 207 13.27 16.44 14.68
CA ILE A 207 14.28 17.34 14.13
C ILE A 207 15.49 17.35 15.06
N LYS A 208 16.61 16.83 14.56
CA LYS A 208 17.91 16.84 15.23
C LYS A 208 18.66 18.09 14.82
N TRP A 209 18.42 19.18 15.55
CA TRP A 209 18.87 20.52 15.19
C TRP A 209 20.40 20.64 15.09
N SER A 210 21.13 20.05 16.06
CA SER A 210 22.60 20.09 16.14
C SER A 210 23.27 19.31 15.00
N GLU A 211 22.64 18.21 14.61
CA GLU A 211 23.14 17.33 13.55
C GLU A 211 22.67 17.77 12.15
N GLY A 212 21.64 18.63 12.08
CA GLY A 212 21.01 19.01 10.82
C GLY A 212 20.28 17.85 10.13
N GLU A 213 19.54 17.05 10.91
CA GLU A 213 18.95 15.79 10.43
C GLU A 213 17.50 15.63 10.88
N LEU A 214 16.76 14.81 10.13
CA LEU A 214 15.42 14.32 10.51
C LEU A 214 15.47 12.83 10.82
N LEU A 215 14.89 12.43 11.94
CA LEU A 215 14.58 11.04 12.23
C LEU A 215 13.16 10.70 11.72
N ILE A 216 13.06 9.86 10.73
CA ILE A 216 11.78 9.42 10.15
C ILE A 216 11.46 8.02 10.64
N HIS A 217 10.55 7.87 11.59
CA HIS A 217 10.13 6.60 12.19
C HIS A 217 8.61 6.37 12.13
N LYS A 218 7.82 7.42 11.91
CA LYS A 218 6.35 7.38 11.88
C LYS A 218 5.78 8.17 10.71
N ALA A 219 4.54 7.91 10.40
CA ALA A 219 3.80 8.63 9.36
C ALA A 219 2.32 8.76 9.74
N LEU A 220 1.67 9.84 9.32
CA LEU A 220 0.22 9.98 9.39
C LEU A 220 -0.44 9.40 8.15
N ARG A 221 -1.46 8.57 8.34
CA ARG A 221 -2.35 8.12 7.30
C ARG A 221 -3.78 8.51 7.62
N VAL A 222 -4.58 8.78 6.60
CA VAL A 222 -6.01 8.97 6.75
C VAL A 222 -6.65 7.62 7.14
N ASP A 223 -7.55 7.66 8.11
CA ASP A 223 -8.36 6.50 8.46
C ASP A 223 -9.34 6.21 7.32
N GLY A 224 -9.25 5.02 6.74
CA GLY A 224 -10.14 4.64 5.64
C GLY A 224 -11.62 4.56 6.01
N LEU A 225 -11.95 4.38 7.28
CA LEU A 225 -13.34 4.36 7.78
C LEU A 225 -13.87 5.77 8.06
N ASN A 226 -12.99 6.69 8.44
CA ASN A 226 -13.34 8.08 8.72
C ASN A 226 -12.29 9.01 8.12
N ASN A 227 -12.60 9.62 7.00
CA ASN A 227 -11.70 10.52 6.27
C ASN A 227 -11.27 11.77 7.06
N HIS A 228 -11.93 12.06 8.19
CA HIS A 228 -11.59 13.18 9.08
C HIS A 228 -10.67 12.75 10.23
N LYS A 229 -10.36 11.46 10.36
CA LYS A 229 -9.44 10.95 11.37
C LYS A 229 -8.11 10.55 10.74
N PHE A 230 -7.06 10.80 11.50
CA PHE A 230 -5.71 10.35 11.17
C PHE A 230 -5.29 9.25 12.12
N LEU A 231 -4.50 8.34 11.60
CA LEU A 231 -3.92 7.23 12.34
C LEU A 231 -2.41 7.31 12.20
N TRP A 232 -1.72 7.19 13.32
CA TRP A 232 -0.29 6.95 13.30
C TRP A 232 -0.01 5.55 12.74
N ALA A 233 0.99 5.47 11.91
CA ALA A 233 1.48 4.22 11.35
C ALA A 233 3.01 4.24 11.36
N SER A 234 3.63 3.06 11.44
CA SER A 234 5.04 2.93 11.12
C SER A 234 5.29 3.38 9.67
N THR A 235 6.53 3.67 9.34
CA THR A 235 6.91 3.94 7.96
C THR A 235 6.49 2.76 7.07
N LYS A 236 6.30 2.99 5.76
CA LYS A 236 5.87 1.94 4.82
C LYS A 236 6.76 0.69 4.83
N THR A 237 8.02 0.85 5.19
CA THR A 237 9.00 -0.24 5.29
C THR A 237 9.18 -0.77 6.71
N GLY A 238 8.55 -0.14 7.71
CA GLY A 238 8.74 -0.45 9.13
C GLY A 238 10.11 -0.04 9.70
N LYS A 239 10.99 0.53 8.87
CA LYS A 239 12.35 0.92 9.26
C LYS A 239 12.43 2.42 9.52
N GLU A 240 13.16 2.78 10.56
CA GLU A 240 13.57 4.17 10.81
C GLU A 240 14.69 4.56 9.87
N ARG A 241 14.81 5.85 9.60
CA ARG A 241 15.90 6.37 8.78
C ARG A 241 16.20 7.83 9.11
N ILE A 242 17.43 8.22 8.86
CA ILE A 242 17.90 9.59 8.93
C ILE A 242 17.81 10.24 7.54
N VAL A 243 17.38 11.48 7.51
CA VAL A 243 17.30 12.32 6.31
C VAL A 243 18.04 13.62 6.60
N PRO A 244 19.15 13.90 5.92
CA PRO A 244 19.91 15.13 6.14
C PRO A 244 19.14 16.35 5.64
N LEU A 245 19.30 17.47 6.34
CA LEU A 245 18.73 18.76 6.00
C LEU A 245 19.82 19.71 5.49
N ASN A 246 19.52 20.45 4.44
CA ASN A 246 20.41 21.53 4.02
C ASN A 246 20.20 22.80 4.92
N PRO A 247 21.20 23.69 4.98
CA PRO A 247 21.15 24.88 5.85
C PRO A 247 19.94 25.79 5.57
N MET A 248 19.51 25.89 4.32
CA MET A 248 18.35 26.71 3.94
C MET A 248 17.07 26.19 4.60
N VAL A 249 16.85 24.88 4.57
CA VAL A 249 15.65 24.25 5.16
C VAL A 249 15.70 24.32 6.69
N LEU A 250 16.87 24.14 7.30
CA LEU A 250 17.05 24.34 8.74
C LEU A 250 16.60 25.75 9.16
N LYS A 251 17.08 26.77 8.48
CA LYS A 251 16.68 28.17 8.73
C LYS A 251 15.16 28.37 8.58
N VAL A 252 14.56 27.81 7.52
CA VAL A 252 13.11 27.89 7.31
C VAL A 252 12.34 27.22 8.44
N LEU A 253 12.82 26.07 8.95
CA LEU A 253 12.20 25.38 10.06
C LEU A 253 12.37 26.12 11.40
N GLU A 254 13.51 26.78 11.62
CA GLU A 254 13.71 27.65 12.80
C GLU A 254 12.77 28.86 12.78
N GLU A 255 12.66 29.54 11.64
CA GLU A 255 11.71 30.65 11.46
C GLU A 255 10.26 30.18 11.73
N HIS A 256 9.90 29.01 11.19
CA HIS A 256 8.59 28.41 11.45
C HIS A 256 8.37 28.04 12.91
N LYS A 257 9.37 27.47 13.59
CA LYS A 257 9.33 27.16 15.03
C LYS A 257 9.08 28.43 15.85
N ASN A 258 9.82 29.51 15.56
CA ASN A 258 9.66 30.79 16.25
C ASN A 258 8.24 31.37 16.04
N GLN A 259 7.70 31.24 14.82
CA GLN A 259 6.32 31.64 14.53
C GLN A 259 5.30 30.81 15.33
N MET A 260 5.48 29.49 15.41
CA MET A 260 4.62 28.59 16.18
C MET A 260 4.69 28.90 17.68
N GLN A 261 5.88 29.21 18.22
CA GLN A 261 6.04 29.64 19.60
C GLN A 261 5.34 30.97 19.87
N ALA A 262 5.53 31.96 19.02
CA ALA A 262 4.88 33.28 19.15
C ALA A 262 3.36 33.20 19.08
N SER A 263 2.81 32.20 18.34
CA SER A 263 1.37 31.95 18.21
C SER A 263 0.81 31.02 19.30
N GLY A 264 1.61 30.55 20.25
CA GLY A 264 1.19 29.60 21.29
C GLY A 264 0.84 28.20 20.78
N LEU A 265 1.26 27.86 19.56
CA LEU A 265 0.94 26.58 18.89
C LEU A 265 2.08 25.55 18.93
N TYR A 266 3.21 25.94 19.50
CA TYR A 266 4.37 25.06 19.62
C TYR A 266 4.19 24.06 20.75
N ASP A 267 4.27 22.77 20.41
CA ASP A 267 4.40 21.65 21.34
C ASP A 267 5.66 20.85 20.95
N PRO A 268 6.64 20.67 21.82
CA PRO A 268 7.89 19.94 21.51
C PRO A 268 7.68 18.55 20.92
N ASN A 269 6.58 17.89 21.29
CA ASN A 269 6.19 16.56 20.78
C ASN A 269 5.06 16.64 19.73
N GLY A 270 4.59 17.84 19.45
CA GLY A 270 3.50 18.11 18.52
C GLY A 270 3.93 18.09 17.06
N LEU A 271 2.94 18.19 16.18
CA LEU A 271 3.16 18.26 14.73
C LEU A 271 3.87 19.56 14.35
N VAL A 272 4.80 19.45 13.41
CA VAL A 272 5.49 20.61 12.82
C VAL A 272 4.52 21.42 11.96
N PHE A 273 3.62 20.77 11.23
CA PHE A 273 2.73 21.41 10.26
C PHE A 273 1.26 21.23 10.63
N LEU A 274 0.59 22.33 10.87
CA LEU A 274 -0.82 22.41 11.21
C LEU A 274 -1.58 23.20 10.15
N THR A 275 -2.92 23.11 10.15
CA THR A 275 -3.79 23.99 9.37
C THR A 275 -3.85 25.39 10.03
N PRO A 276 -3.98 26.48 9.25
CA PRO A 276 -3.87 27.84 9.83
C PRO A 276 -5.04 28.24 10.73
N VAL A 277 -6.22 27.67 10.54
CA VAL A 277 -7.43 28.08 11.25
C VAL A 277 -7.80 27.09 12.37
N SER A 278 -7.89 25.81 12.04
CA SER A 278 -8.29 24.78 13.01
C SER A 278 -7.14 24.19 13.80
N HIS A 279 -5.89 24.56 13.49
CA HIS A 279 -4.66 24.06 14.09
C HIS A 279 -4.63 22.53 14.18
N SER A 280 -5.18 21.89 13.16
CA SER A 280 -5.30 20.45 13.04
C SER A 280 -4.36 19.89 11.97
N ASN A 281 -4.38 18.57 11.80
CA ASN A 281 -3.58 17.90 10.77
C ASN A 281 -3.89 18.41 9.36
N VAL A 282 -2.86 18.61 8.55
CA VAL A 282 -3.03 18.96 7.13
C VAL A 282 -3.44 17.75 6.29
N TYR A 283 -4.32 17.97 5.31
CA TYR A 283 -4.84 16.94 4.40
C TYR A 283 -4.17 17.02 3.03
N ASP A 284 -4.03 15.88 2.35
CA ASP A 284 -3.49 15.84 0.98
C ASP A 284 -4.31 16.68 0.00
N SER A 285 -5.64 16.73 0.15
CA SER A 285 -6.51 17.56 -0.67
C SER A 285 -6.23 19.06 -0.50
N LEU A 286 -5.99 19.50 0.74
CA LEU A 286 -5.64 20.88 1.05
C LEU A 286 -4.26 21.24 0.47
N LEU A 287 -3.24 20.42 0.74
CA LEU A 287 -1.90 20.63 0.18
C LEU A 287 -1.92 20.60 -1.37
N GLY A 288 -2.72 19.69 -1.94
CA GLY A 288 -2.92 19.63 -3.40
C GLY A 288 -3.56 20.89 -3.96
N ALA A 289 -4.53 21.48 -3.25
CA ALA A 289 -5.15 22.74 -3.64
C ALA A 289 -4.16 23.92 -3.55
N VAL A 290 -3.38 24.03 -2.47
CA VAL A 290 -2.33 25.04 -2.30
C VAL A 290 -1.32 24.93 -3.44
N PHE A 291 -0.77 23.74 -3.67
CA PHE A 291 0.22 23.49 -4.72
C PHE A 291 -0.34 23.82 -6.12
N LYS A 292 -1.56 23.40 -6.43
CA LYS A 292 -2.22 23.71 -7.71
C LYS A 292 -2.39 25.23 -7.92
N ARG A 293 -2.77 25.98 -6.87
CA ARG A 293 -2.86 27.44 -6.94
C ARG A 293 -1.51 28.07 -7.23
N SER A 294 -0.46 27.66 -6.52
CA SER A 294 0.90 28.14 -6.73
C SER A 294 1.39 27.86 -8.16
N LEU A 295 1.24 26.62 -8.65
CA LEU A 295 1.58 26.29 -10.04
C LEU A 295 0.85 27.20 -11.05
N LYS A 296 -0.45 27.45 -10.82
CA LYS A 296 -1.26 28.32 -11.69
C LYS A 296 -0.75 29.76 -11.67
N ARG A 297 -0.42 30.34 -10.49
CA ARG A 297 0.12 31.69 -10.37
C ARG A 297 1.49 31.83 -11.06
N CYS A 298 2.29 30.77 -11.01
CA CYS A 298 3.58 30.71 -11.72
C CYS A 298 3.46 30.41 -13.23
N GLY A 299 2.26 30.22 -13.79
CA GLY A 299 2.08 29.86 -15.20
C GLY A 299 2.52 28.44 -15.54
N LEU A 300 2.68 27.56 -14.55
CA LEU A 300 3.22 26.21 -14.72
C LEU A 300 2.11 25.19 -14.99
N GLN A 301 2.47 24.15 -15.74
CA GLN A 301 1.57 23.02 -15.99
C GLN A 301 1.18 22.32 -14.70
N PRO A 302 -0.07 21.81 -14.59
CA PRO A 302 -0.51 21.10 -13.41
C PRO A 302 0.34 19.87 -13.11
N ARG A 303 0.75 19.72 -11.85
CA ARG A 303 1.49 18.57 -11.33
C ARG A 303 0.68 17.92 -10.19
N ARG A 304 0.92 16.64 -9.96
CA ARG A 304 0.36 15.94 -8.79
C ARG A 304 1.09 16.36 -7.52
N LEU A 305 0.42 16.30 -6.39
CA LEU A 305 1.03 16.65 -5.10
C LEU A 305 2.32 15.86 -4.80
N TYR A 306 2.44 14.62 -5.28
CA TYR A 306 3.63 13.78 -5.11
C TYR A 306 4.82 14.23 -5.98
N ALA A 307 4.65 15.28 -6.79
CA ALA A 307 5.71 15.88 -7.61
C ALA A 307 6.92 16.32 -6.79
N GLN A 308 6.71 16.79 -5.54
CA GLN A 308 7.80 17.19 -4.64
C GLN A 308 8.84 16.08 -4.47
N ARG A 309 8.35 14.87 -4.20
CA ARG A 309 9.22 13.71 -4.05
C ARG A 309 9.85 13.27 -5.38
N HIS A 310 9.10 13.31 -6.46
CA HIS A 310 9.64 12.99 -7.78
C HIS A 310 10.72 13.97 -8.19
N THR A 311 10.51 15.26 -7.91
CA THR A 311 11.48 16.34 -8.17
C THR A 311 12.76 16.12 -7.37
N PHE A 312 12.66 15.97 -6.04
CA PHE A 312 13.82 15.72 -5.19
C PHE A 312 14.67 14.54 -5.69
N LEU A 313 14.03 13.37 -5.86
CA LEU A 313 14.76 12.15 -6.23
C LEU A 313 15.41 12.24 -7.63
N SER A 314 14.72 12.88 -8.59
CA SER A 314 15.28 13.07 -9.92
C SER A 314 16.48 14.01 -9.93
N HIS A 315 16.39 15.14 -9.20
CA HIS A 315 17.49 16.09 -9.09
C HIS A 315 18.66 15.52 -8.29
N ALA A 316 18.39 14.85 -7.18
CA ALA A 316 19.43 14.25 -6.35
C ALA A 316 20.23 13.17 -7.12
N LEU A 317 19.57 12.34 -7.94
CA LEU A 317 20.27 11.41 -8.83
C LEU A 317 21.08 12.13 -9.90
N ALA A 318 20.53 13.20 -10.50
CA ALA A 318 21.22 13.99 -11.52
C ALA A 318 22.45 14.74 -10.98
N MET A 319 22.48 15.00 -9.66
CA MET A 319 23.65 15.57 -8.96
C MET A 319 24.76 14.56 -8.68
N GLY A 320 24.58 13.28 -9.03
CA GLY A 320 25.58 12.23 -8.86
C GLY A 320 25.57 11.51 -7.51
N ASN A 321 24.52 11.70 -6.70
CA ASN A 321 24.40 10.93 -5.46
C ASN A 321 24.33 9.42 -5.74
N SER A 322 24.93 8.63 -4.85
CA SER A 322 24.85 7.17 -4.91
C SER A 322 23.38 6.71 -4.89
N PRO A 323 22.94 5.88 -5.86
CA PRO A 323 21.59 5.35 -5.84
C PRO A 323 21.24 4.54 -4.58
N ALA A 324 22.24 3.89 -3.96
CA ALA A 324 22.06 3.12 -2.73
C ALA A 324 21.77 4.05 -1.54
N ASP A 325 22.57 5.11 -1.37
CA ASP A 325 22.39 6.07 -0.28
C ASP A 325 21.08 6.84 -0.44
N LEU A 326 20.78 7.27 -1.67
CA LEU A 326 19.53 7.96 -1.95
C LEU A 326 18.31 7.06 -1.74
N ALA A 327 18.43 5.76 -2.03
CA ALA A 327 17.38 4.79 -1.76
C ALA A 327 17.14 4.64 -0.24
N GLN A 328 18.19 4.64 0.57
CA GLN A 328 18.11 4.61 2.03
C GLN A 328 17.39 5.87 2.55
N VAL A 329 17.84 7.05 2.16
CA VAL A 329 17.21 8.34 2.53
C VAL A 329 15.74 8.39 2.09
N ALA A 330 15.43 7.92 0.90
CA ALA A 330 14.06 7.88 0.37
C ALA A 330 13.19 6.77 0.98
N GLY A 331 13.79 5.75 1.63
CA GLY A 331 13.08 4.55 2.08
C GLY A 331 12.51 3.73 0.92
N HIS A 332 13.25 3.63 -0.18
CA HIS A 332 12.99 2.77 -1.35
C HIS A 332 13.98 1.59 -1.41
N SER A 333 13.70 0.60 -2.29
CA SER A 333 14.78 -0.26 -2.77
C SER A 333 15.57 0.47 -3.86
N THR A 334 16.87 0.18 -3.96
CA THR A 334 17.74 0.75 -5.01
C THR A 334 17.21 0.43 -6.41
N GLU A 335 16.71 -0.80 -6.63
CA GLU A 335 16.09 -1.21 -7.89
C GLU A 335 14.89 -0.33 -8.26
N MET A 336 13.97 -0.08 -7.30
CA MET A 336 12.80 0.77 -7.55
C MET A 336 13.22 2.21 -7.84
N LEU A 337 14.24 2.72 -7.16
CA LEU A 337 14.75 4.08 -7.37
C LEU A 337 15.33 4.20 -8.79
N LEU A 338 16.20 3.29 -9.18
CA LEU A 338 16.80 3.28 -10.53
C LEU A 338 15.72 3.12 -11.60
N LYS A 339 14.84 2.15 -11.49
CA LYS A 339 13.75 1.92 -12.45
C LYS A 339 12.83 3.12 -12.64
N THR A 340 12.66 3.94 -11.57
CA THR A 340 11.71 5.05 -11.59
C THR A 340 12.34 6.38 -11.98
N TYR A 341 13.57 6.64 -11.56
CA TYR A 341 14.20 7.97 -11.63
C TYR A 341 15.49 8.01 -12.45
N ALA A 342 16.20 6.88 -12.63
CA ALA A 342 17.42 6.90 -13.43
C ALA A 342 17.10 7.19 -14.89
N LYS A 343 17.82 8.17 -15.46
CA LYS A 343 17.86 8.45 -16.90
C LYS A 343 19.27 8.21 -17.38
N PRO A 344 19.45 7.65 -18.57
CA PRO A 344 20.77 7.68 -19.23
C PRO A 344 21.23 9.14 -19.35
N THR A 345 22.40 9.46 -18.82
CA THR A 345 22.99 10.81 -18.92
C THR A 345 23.70 11.02 -20.26
N GLY A 346 23.86 9.93 -21.01
CA GLY A 346 24.66 9.94 -22.27
C GLY A 346 26.16 10.11 -22.05
N ARG A 347 26.60 10.30 -20.80
CA ARG A 347 28.01 10.48 -20.45
C ARG A 347 28.48 9.29 -19.63
N VAL A 348 29.43 8.55 -20.17
CA VAL A 348 30.17 7.53 -19.44
C VAL A 348 31.58 8.11 -19.20
N LEU A 349 31.93 8.26 -17.92
CA LEU A 349 33.29 8.60 -17.54
C LEU A 349 34.12 7.31 -17.61
N MET A 350 35.06 7.26 -18.54
CA MET A 350 35.95 6.11 -18.66
C MET A 350 37.08 6.25 -17.65
N PRO A 351 37.39 5.21 -16.89
CA PRO A 351 38.55 5.23 -15.99
C PRO A 351 39.82 5.35 -16.78
N SER A 352 40.72 6.23 -16.36
CA SER A 352 42.10 6.31 -16.89
C SER A 352 43.04 5.75 -15.83
N TRP A 353 43.80 4.78 -16.23
CA TRP A 353 44.87 4.18 -15.43
C TRP A 353 46.18 4.87 -15.85
N GLY A 354 46.41 6.06 -15.28
CA GLY A 354 47.60 6.87 -15.57
C GLY A 354 48.89 6.24 -15.13
#